data_3cdefb3b1dadec88029bf8405599e98c
#
_entry.id   3cdefb3b1dadec88029bf8405599e98c
#
_cell.length_a   1.000
_cell.length_b   1.000
_cell.length_c   1.000
_cell.angle_alpha   90.00
_cell.angle_beta   90.00
_cell.angle_gamma   90.00
#
_symmetry.space_group_name_H-M   'P 1'
#
loop_
_entity.id
_entity.type
_entity.pdbx_description
1 polymer ?
#
loop_
_entity_poly.entity_id
_entity_poly.type
_entity_poly.pdbx_seq_one_letter_code
_entity_poly.pdbx_strand_id
1 'polypeptide(L)'
;MKKFFIAFISAFVASAVASILPGILFYGPKQAELSELFPGVVNETPDPIYMMISGVSLIILWIISFDKMGVNDFKNGAITGIWFGALTFAFFGFQFMGITNIVSVQFVLTDIFFSSIVGALQGAVIGWSLGKFE
;
A
#
# COMPACT_ATOMS: atom_id res chain seq x y z
N MET A 1 16.23 15.89 -7.25
CA MET A 1 15.24 15.55 -8.30
C MET A 1 15.39 14.15 -8.84
N LYS A 2 16.57 13.75 -9.31
CA LYS A 2 16.81 12.41 -9.87
C LYS A 2 16.45 11.27 -8.89
N LYS A 3 16.89 11.36 -7.64
CA LYS A 3 16.62 10.32 -6.63
C LYS A 3 15.12 10.13 -6.38
N PHE A 4 14.34 11.20 -6.35
CA PHE A 4 12.90 11.13 -6.14
C PHE A 4 12.17 10.49 -7.32
N PHE A 5 12.59 10.82 -8.54
CA PHE A 5 12.01 10.23 -9.74
C PHE A 5 12.30 8.72 -9.82
N ILE A 6 13.54 8.31 -9.55
CA ILE A 6 13.92 6.89 -9.54
C ILE A 6 13.20 6.16 -8.40
N ALA A 7 13.11 6.77 -7.21
CA ALA A 7 12.37 6.19 -6.10
C ALA A 7 10.89 5.99 -6.45
N PHE A 8 10.27 6.96 -7.14
CA PHE A 8 8.88 6.86 -7.57
C PHE A 8 8.67 5.69 -8.55
N ILE A 9 9.47 5.63 -9.62
CA ILE A 9 9.34 4.57 -10.62
C ILE A 9 9.61 3.20 -10.00
N SER A 10 10.67 3.09 -9.20
CA SER A 10 11.03 1.83 -8.53
C SER A 10 9.93 1.39 -7.54
N ALA A 11 9.39 2.30 -6.76
CA ALA A 11 8.31 2.01 -5.81
C ALA A 11 7.02 1.62 -6.54
N PHE A 12 6.70 2.29 -7.63
CA PHE A 12 5.53 1.97 -8.45
C PHE A 12 5.61 0.54 -8.99
N VAL A 13 6.75 0.17 -9.57
CA VAL A 13 6.99 -1.18 -10.10
C VAL A 13 6.97 -2.22 -8.97
N ALA A 14 7.67 -1.95 -7.87
CA ALA A 14 7.74 -2.87 -6.72
C ALA A 14 6.37 -3.10 -6.11
N SER A 15 5.58 -2.05 -5.94
CA SER A 15 4.22 -2.11 -5.42
C SER A 15 3.30 -2.91 -6.36
N ALA A 16 3.38 -2.68 -7.65
CA ALA A 16 2.60 -3.43 -8.64
C ALA A 16 2.92 -4.93 -8.59
N VAL A 17 4.20 -5.29 -8.59
CA VAL A 17 4.64 -6.70 -8.54
C VAL A 17 4.27 -7.33 -7.20
N ALA A 18 4.53 -6.67 -6.08
CA ALA A 18 4.26 -7.19 -4.76
C ALA A 18 2.76 -7.40 -4.50
N SER A 19 1.89 -6.64 -5.16
CA SER A 19 0.45 -6.71 -5.00
C SER A 19 -0.21 -7.82 -5.84
N ILE A 20 0.51 -8.46 -6.75
CA ILE A 20 -0.05 -9.51 -7.62
C ILE A 20 -0.58 -10.67 -6.78
N LEU A 21 0.24 -11.24 -5.90
CA LEU A 21 -0.14 -12.40 -5.10
C LEU A 21 -1.24 -12.08 -4.08
N PRO A 22 -1.15 -11.02 -3.27
CA PRO A 22 -2.27 -10.60 -2.43
C PRO A 22 -3.54 -10.31 -3.20
N GLY A 23 -3.44 -9.73 -4.39
CA GLY A 23 -4.58 -9.47 -5.27
C GLY A 23 -5.31 -10.74 -5.68
N ILE A 24 -4.56 -11.78 -6.05
CA ILE A 24 -5.13 -13.07 -6.45
C ILE A 24 -5.71 -13.83 -5.24
N LEU A 25 -4.99 -13.84 -4.10
CA LEU A 25 -5.35 -14.65 -2.95
C LEU A 25 -6.41 -14.02 -2.06
N PHE A 26 -6.48 -12.69 -2.00
CA PHE A 26 -7.31 -12.00 -1.01
C PHE A 26 -8.14 -10.88 -1.62
N TYR A 27 -7.52 -9.85 -2.19
CA TYR A 27 -8.25 -8.63 -2.59
C TYR A 27 -9.25 -8.87 -3.71
N GLY A 28 -8.90 -9.64 -4.72
CA GLY A 28 -9.79 -9.96 -5.84
C GLY A 28 -11.04 -10.71 -5.37
N PRO A 29 -10.88 -11.87 -4.69
CA PRO A 29 -12.03 -12.62 -4.17
C PRO A 29 -12.88 -11.82 -3.19
N LYS A 30 -12.26 -11.02 -2.31
CA LYS A 30 -12.99 -10.17 -1.36
C LYS A 30 -13.74 -9.04 -2.03
N GLN A 31 -13.18 -8.44 -3.06
CA GLN A 31 -13.89 -7.42 -3.84
C GLN A 31 -15.16 -8.00 -4.47
N ALA A 32 -15.06 -9.18 -5.07
CA ALA A 32 -16.21 -9.87 -5.66
C ALA A 32 -17.27 -10.19 -4.60
N GLU A 33 -16.86 -10.77 -3.47
CA GLU A 33 -17.77 -11.09 -2.36
C GLU A 33 -18.50 -9.85 -1.84
N LEU A 34 -17.76 -8.77 -1.59
CA LEU A 34 -18.33 -7.53 -1.07
C LEU A 34 -19.27 -6.86 -2.07
N SER A 35 -18.97 -6.94 -3.36
CA SER A 35 -19.84 -6.39 -4.39
C SER A 35 -21.19 -7.13 -4.48
N GLU A 36 -21.20 -8.44 -4.20
CA GLU A 36 -22.43 -9.22 -4.13
C GLU A 36 -23.23 -8.91 -2.87
N LEU A 37 -22.56 -8.74 -1.72
CA LEU A 37 -23.20 -8.42 -0.45
C LEU A 37 -23.75 -6.99 -0.41
N PHE A 38 -23.09 -6.06 -1.09
CA PHE A 38 -23.43 -4.64 -1.08
C PHE A 38 -23.55 -4.09 -2.51
N PRO A 39 -24.55 -4.59 -3.29
CA PRO A 39 -24.71 -4.18 -4.68
C PRO A 39 -24.99 -2.67 -4.80
N GLY A 40 -24.33 -2.01 -5.74
CA GLY A 40 -24.43 -0.57 -5.92
C GLY A 40 -23.65 0.28 -4.92
N VAL A 41 -23.06 -0.34 -3.90
CA VAL A 41 -22.23 0.32 -2.87
C VAL A 41 -20.76 -0.05 -3.07
N VAL A 42 -20.47 -1.33 -3.21
CA VAL A 42 -19.13 -1.84 -3.50
C VAL A 42 -19.04 -2.19 -4.98
N ASN A 43 -18.08 -1.63 -5.69
CA ASN A 43 -17.88 -1.90 -7.10
C ASN A 43 -17.43 -3.35 -7.32
N GLU A 44 -17.95 -3.99 -8.34
CA GLU A 44 -17.50 -5.32 -8.75
C GLU A 44 -16.03 -5.29 -9.18
N THR A 45 -15.65 -4.26 -9.94
CA THR A 45 -14.27 -4.01 -10.33
C THR A 45 -13.87 -2.62 -9.82
N PRO A 46 -12.72 -2.50 -9.12
CA PRO A 46 -12.23 -1.19 -8.69
C PRO A 46 -12.03 -0.24 -9.87
N ASP A 47 -12.41 1.03 -9.70
CA ASP A 47 -12.20 2.04 -10.73
C ASP A 47 -10.70 2.30 -10.89
N PRO A 48 -10.11 2.03 -12.07
CA PRO A 48 -8.67 2.13 -12.26
C PRO A 48 -8.14 3.55 -12.12
N ILE A 49 -8.93 4.57 -12.43
CA ILE A 49 -8.51 5.98 -12.33
C ILE A 49 -8.33 6.36 -10.86
N TYR A 50 -9.33 6.07 -10.03
CA TYR A 50 -9.23 6.39 -8.59
C TYR A 50 -8.20 5.53 -7.88
N MET A 51 -8.04 4.27 -8.27
CA MET A 51 -6.99 3.40 -7.73
C MET A 51 -5.60 3.93 -8.08
N MET A 52 -5.40 4.42 -9.29
CA MET A 52 -4.13 5.02 -9.73
C MET A 52 -3.84 6.31 -8.94
N ILE A 53 -4.79 7.19 -8.79
CA ILE A 53 -4.64 8.44 -8.02
C ILE A 53 -4.26 8.12 -6.57
N SER A 54 -4.95 7.17 -5.96
CA SER A 54 -4.68 6.70 -4.60
C SER A 54 -3.27 6.15 -4.45
N GLY A 55 -2.87 5.25 -5.33
CA GLY A 55 -1.54 4.62 -5.31
C GLY A 55 -0.41 5.63 -5.50
N VAL A 56 -0.53 6.52 -6.46
CA VAL A 56 0.45 7.57 -6.73
C VAL A 56 0.59 8.49 -5.52
N SER A 57 -0.54 8.91 -4.93
CA SER A 57 -0.54 9.77 -3.74
C SER A 57 0.18 9.12 -2.58
N LEU A 58 -0.06 7.84 -2.34
CA LEU A 58 0.57 7.09 -1.25
C LEU A 58 2.08 6.92 -1.47
N ILE A 59 2.50 6.61 -2.70
CA ILE A 59 3.92 6.50 -3.05
C ILE A 59 4.65 7.82 -2.81
N ILE A 60 4.08 8.93 -3.24
CA ILE A 60 4.66 10.27 -3.04
C ILE A 60 4.79 10.55 -1.54
N LEU A 61 3.74 10.28 -0.77
CA LEU A 61 3.77 10.46 0.69
C LEU A 61 4.90 9.65 1.33
N TRP A 62 5.06 8.39 0.93
CA TRP A 62 6.09 7.52 1.47
C TRP A 62 7.50 8.02 1.13
N ILE A 63 7.73 8.43 -0.12
CA ILE A 63 9.04 8.95 -0.54
C ILE A 63 9.41 10.20 0.25
N ILE A 64 8.49 11.15 0.38
CA ILE A 64 8.73 12.38 1.15
C ILE A 64 9.00 12.04 2.62
N SER A 65 8.19 11.16 3.20
CA SER A 65 8.35 10.75 4.60
C SER A 65 9.68 10.06 4.85
N PHE A 66 10.05 9.11 3.99
CA PHE A 66 11.30 8.36 4.12
C PHE A 66 12.52 9.27 3.97
N ASP A 67 12.48 10.20 3.01
CA ASP A 67 13.55 11.19 2.85
C ASP A 67 13.70 12.06 4.11
N LYS A 68 12.58 12.54 4.65
CA LYS A 68 12.58 13.34 5.89
C LYS A 68 13.04 12.58 7.12
N MET A 69 12.77 11.28 7.18
CA MET A 69 13.22 10.41 8.28
C MET A 69 14.68 9.94 8.12
N GLY A 70 15.33 10.30 7.03
CA GLY A 70 16.71 9.87 6.76
C GLY A 70 16.84 8.40 6.40
N VAL A 71 15.79 7.77 5.90
CA VAL A 71 15.82 6.38 5.44
C VAL A 71 16.50 6.34 4.07
N ASN A 72 17.71 5.78 4.03
CA ASN A 72 18.57 5.82 2.84
C ASN A 72 19.25 4.49 2.51
N ASP A 73 18.72 3.39 2.99
CA ASP A 73 19.22 2.06 2.65
C ASP A 73 18.09 1.03 2.59
N PHE A 74 18.37 -0.11 1.95
CA PHE A 74 17.42 -1.17 1.73
C PHE A 74 16.84 -1.75 3.02
N LYS A 75 17.70 -2.03 4.01
CA LYS A 75 17.28 -2.66 5.27
C LYS A 75 16.38 -1.75 6.10
N ASN A 76 16.81 -0.52 6.32
CA ASN A 76 16.02 0.46 7.07
C ASN A 76 14.75 0.82 6.33
N GLY A 77 14.80 0.86 4.99
CA GLY A 77 13.61 1.04 4.16
C GLY A 77 12.60 -0.08 4.34
N ALA A 78 13.05 -1.35 4.36
CA ALA A 78 12.18 -2.50 4.59
C ALA A 78 11.52 -2.45 5.97
N ILE A 79 12.30 -2.22 7.02
CA ILE A 79 11.80 -2.14 8.40
C ILE A 79 10.78 -0.99 8.54
N THR A 80 11.13 0.17 8.04
CA THR A 80 10.23 1.34 8.06
C THR A 80 8.95 1.06 7.28
N GLY A 81 9.06 0.40 6.12
CA GLY A 81 7.92 0.03 5.29
C GLY A 81 6.95 -0.92 5.98
N ILE A 82 7.44 -1.85 6.81
CA ILE A 82 6.60 -2.77 7.57
C ILE A 82 5.65 -2.00 8.49
N TRP A 83 6.18 -1.20 9.41
CA TRP A 83 5.33 -0.51 10.38
C TRP A 83 4.58 0.67 9.74
N PHE A 84 5.16 1.33 8.76
CA PHE A 84 4.50 2.42 8.03
C PHE A 84 3.27 1.90 7.27
N GLY A 85 3.43 0.76 6.58
CA GLY A 85 2.33 0.09 5.90
C GLY A 85 1.28 -0.43 6.87
N ALA A 86 1.69 -1.12 7.92
CA ALA A 86 0.78 -1.65 8.93
C ALA A 86 -0.07 -0.55 9.56
N LEU A 87 0.54 0.55 10.01
CA LEU A 87 -0.18 1.63 10.68
C LEU A 87 -1.07 2.43 9.74
N THR A 88 -0.62 2.68 8.50
CA THR A 88 -1.43 3.37 7.50
C THR A 88 -2.73 2.61 7.23
N PHE A 89 -2.63 1.31 6.99
CA PHE A 89 -3.80 0.49 6.66
C PHE A 89 -4.62 0.12 7.90
N ALA A 90 -4.01 0.06 9.09
CA ALA A 90 -4.76 -0.02 10.34
C ALA A 90 -5.65 1.22 10.54
N PHE A 91 -5.10 2.40 10.30
CA PHE A 91 -5.85 3.65 10.39
C PHE A 91 -7.07 3.63 9.47
N PHE A 92 -6.88 3.37 8.19
CA PHE A 92 -7.98 3.36 7.22
C PHE A 92 -8.97 2.22 7.47
N GLY A 93 -8.47 1.02 7.76
CA GLY A 93 -9.31 -0.15 7.96
C GLY A 93 -10.21 -0.04 9.19
N PHE A 94 -9.66 0.32 10.34
CA PHE A 94 -10.45 0.47 11.56
C PHE A 94 -11.37 1.68 11.51
N GLN A 95 -10.94 2.78 10.87
CA GLN A 95 -11.83 3.92 10.66
C GLN A 95 -13.02 3.53 9.79
N PHE A 96 -12.77 2.79 8.71
CA PHE A 96 -13.82 2.30 7.81
C PHE A 96 -14.79 1.36 8.55
N MET A 97 -14.29 0.50 9.43
CA MET A 97 -15.12 -0.33 10.30
C MET A 97 -15.96 0.49 11.28
N GLY A 98 -15.41 1.60 11.76
CA GLY A 98 -16.12 2.48 12.71
C GLY A 98 -17.29 3.23 12.10
N ILE A 99 -17.22 3.52 10.80
CA ILE A 99 -18.25 4.30 10.09
C ILE A 99 -19.14 3.47 9.17
N THR A 100 -18.80 2.22 8.90
CA THR A 100 -19.59 1.33 8.05
C THR A 100 -19.62 -0.10 8.60
N ASN A 101 -20.52 -0.92 8.07
CA ASN A 101 -20.58 -2.36 8.36
C ASN A 101 -20.17 -3.19 7.12
N ILE A 102 -19.36 -2.61 6.22
CA ILE A 102 -19.01 -3.25 4.96
C ILE A 102 -17.92 -4.30 5.15
N VAL A 103 -16.91 -4.02 5.98
CA VAL A 103 -15.79 -4.92 6.22
C VAL A 103 -15.76 -5.44 7.66
N SER A 104 -15.21 -6.63 7.84
CA SER A 104 -15.06 -7.29 9.14
C SER A 104 -13.68 -7.02 9.76
N VAL A 105 -13.54 -7.33 11.06
CA VAL A 105 -12.23 -7.32 11.73
C VAL A 105 -11.24 -8.24 11.03
N GLN A 106 -11.68 -9.42 10.59
CA GLN A 106 -10.81 -10.36 9.86
C GLN A 106 -10.29 -9.75 8.56
N PHE A 107 -11.15 -9.06 7.82
CA PHE A 107 -10.74 -8.34 6.62
C PHE A 107 -9.64 -7.33 6.93
N VAL A 108 -9.84 -6.49 7.93
CA VAL A 108 -8.89 -5.42 8.30
C VAL A 108 -7.56 -6.01 8.77
N LEU A 109 -7.59 -7.05 9.59
CA LEU A 109 -6.36 -7.70 10.06
C LEU A 109 -5.58 -8.37 8.93
N THR A 110 -6.27 -8.99 7.99
CA THR A 110 -5.65 -9.60 6.80
C THR A 110 -5.06 -8.53 5.89
N ASP A 111 -5.77 -7.43 5.71
CA ASP A 111 -5.30 -6.28 4.95
C ASP A 111 -4.02 -5.68 5.56
N ILE A 112 -3.98 -5.51 6.88
CA ILE A 112 -2.78 -5.03 7.61
C ILE A 112 -1.61 -5.99 7.39
N PHE A 113 -1.84 -7.29 7.46
CA PHE A 113 -0.81 -8.31 7.24
C PHE A 113 -0.19 -8.20 5.84
N PHE A 114 -1.02 -8.18 4.79
CA PHE A 114 -0.53 -8.04 3.43
C PHE A 114 0.11 -6.67 3.18
N SER A 115 -0.44 -5.62 3.76
CA SER A 115 0.11 -4.27 3.63
C SER A 115 1.47 -4.13 4.29
N SER A 116 1.73 -4.88 5.37
CA SER A 116 3.05 -4.94 6.00
C SER A 116 4.09 -5.58 5.07
N ILE A 117 3.71 -6.67 4.39
CA ILE A 117 4.60 -7.37 3.44
C ILE A 117 4.88 -6.50 2.22
N VAL A 118 3.84 -5.97 1.59
CA VAL A 118 3.98 -5.06 0.44
C VAL A 118 4.76 -3.81 0.85
N GLY A 119 4.48 -3.28 2.04
CA GLY A 119 5.18 -2.15 2.61
C GLY A 119 6.66 -2.40 2.83
N ALA A 120 7.05 -3.61 3.25
CA ALA A 120 8.46 -3.99 3.38
C ALA A 120 9.19 -3.90 2.05
N LEU A 121 8.61 -4.46 0.99
CA LEU A 121 9.21 -4.44 -0.35
C LEU A 121 9.25 -3.02 -0.93
N GLN A 122 8.16 -2.31 -0.85
CA GLN A 122 8.08 -0.93 -1.32
C GLN A 122 9.03 -0.01 -0.56
N GLY A 123 9.07 -0.12 0.75
CA GLY A 123 9.97 0.67 1.60
C GLY A 123 11.43 0.36 1.35
N ALA A 124 11.77 -0.92 1.15
CA ALA A 124 13.14 -1.34 0.81
C ALA A 124 13.63 -0.66 -0.47
N VAL A 125 12.80 -0.66 -1.51
CA VAL A 125 13.14 -0.05 -2.81
C VAL A 125 13.24 1.47 -2.70
N ILE A 126 12.34 2.11 -1.95
CA ILE A 126 12.41 3.55 -1.70
C ILE A 126 13.69 3.92 -0.96
N GLY A 127 14.01 3.24 0.15
CA GLY A 127 15.21 3.50 0.94
C GLY A 127 16.48 3.31 0.11
N TRP A 128 16.53 2.21 -0.64
CA TRP A 128 17.67 1.97 -1.55
C TRP A 128 17.82 3.09 -2.58
N SER A 129 16.73 3.51 -3.22
CA SER A 129 16.77 4.56 -4.24
C SER A 129 17.20 5.91 -3.67
N LEU A 130 16.70 6.26 -2.48
CA LEU A 130 17.05 7.51 -1.82
C LEU A 130 18.51 7.57 -1.42
N GLY A 131 19.10 6.45 -1.03
CA GLY A 131 20.52 6.40 -0.64
C GLY A 131 21.47 6.33 -1.82
N LYS A 132 21.10 5.61 -2.87
CA LYS A 132 21.99 5.34 -4.01
C LYS A 132 22.10 6.53 -4.98
N PHE A 133 21.06 7.30 -5.13
CA PHE A 133 20.96 8.33 -6.16
C PHE A 133 20.92 9.75 -5.58
N GLU A 134 21.55 9.95 -4.45
CA GLU A 134 21.68 11.28 -3.85
C GLU A 134 22.44 12.28 -4.71
#